data_b68d2f92e67531c70dc88adaad551247
#
_entry.id   b68d2f92e67531c70dc88adaad551247
#
_cell.length_a   1.000
_cell.length_b   1.000
_cell.length_c   1.000
_cell.angle_alpha   90.00
_cell.angle_beta   90.00
_cell.angle_gamma   90.00
#
_symmetry.space_group_name_H-M   'P 1'
#
loop_
_entity.id
_entity.type
_entity.pdbx_description
1 polymer ?
#
loop_
_entity_poly.entity_id
_entity_poly.type
_entity_poly.pdbx_seq_one_letter_code
_entity_poly.pdbx_strand_id
1 'polypeptide(L)'
;MTATTRAAPVRAVVIDDTSDIRELLSIVLTKSGMDVVGEAGDGQAGVDVVRAERPDVVLLDLAMPVMDGVQALPLIRELVPDARIIVLSAFAGAVSEQVLDSGADGYLMKGTPLDTIVKYVEAKLA
;
A
#
# COMPACT_ATOMS: atom_id res chain seq x y z
N MET A 1 3.82 26.36 14.17
CA MET A 1 3.96 25.65 13.78
C MET A 1 3.32 24.96 13.45
N THR A 2 3.20 24.91 13.03
CA THR A 2 2.79 24.32 12.71
C THR A 2 2.67 23.25 12.80
N ALA A 3 2.39 23.26 12.93
CA ALA A 3 2.44 22.36 12.97
C ALA A 3 1.77 21.43 12.88
N THR A 4 1.12 21.28 12.72
CA THR A 4 0.56 20.23 12.54
C THR A 4 1.29 19.17 12.13
N THR A 5 2.34 19.18 12.31
CA THR A 5 3.29 18.19 11.91
C THR A 5 3.15 16.96 12.72
N ARG A 6 3.15 15.83 12.09
CA ARG A 6 3.15 14.56 12.79
C ARG A 6 4.39 14.46 13.65
N ALA A 7 4.27 13.85 14.83
CA ALA A 7 5.40 13.59 15.70
C ALA A 7 6.38 12.61 15.05
N ALA A 8 5.89 11.74 14.15
CA ALA A 8 6.69 10.76 13.44
C ALA A 8 6.26 10.72 11.98
N PRO A 9 7.12 10.31 11.05
CA PRO A 9 6.73 10.17 9.65
C PRO A 9 5.68 9.08 9.48
N VAL A 10 4.94 9.16 8.38
CA VAL A 10 4.02 8.12 7.97
C VAL A 10 4.80 6.85 7.72
N ARG A 11 4.36 5.74 8.29
CA ARG A 11 5.00 4.44 8.15
C ARG A 11 4.28 3.65 7.05
N ALA A 12 5.05 3.17 6.09
CA ALA A 12 4.50 2.51 4.90
C ALA A 12 5.05 1.09 4.73
N VAL A 13 4.20 0.21 4.18
CA VAL A 13 4.58 -1.13 3.75
C VAL A 13 4.26 -1.26 2.27
N VAL A 14 5.15 -1.84 1.49
CA VAL A 14 4.98 -2.07 0.06
C VAL A 14 4.96 -3.56 -0.20
N ILE A 15 3.88 -4.04 -0.81
CA ILE A 15 3.67 -5.45 -1.12
C ILE A 15 3.49 -5.61 -2.62
N ASP A 16 4.51 -6.16 -3.30
CA ASP A 16 4.51 -6.34 -4.75
C ASP A 16 5.52 -7.45 -5.09
N ASP A 17 5.15 -8.38 -5.94
CA ASP A 17 6.03 -9.51 -6.29
C ASP A 17 7.16 -9.12 -7.23
N THR A 18 7.07 -7.98 -7.90
CA THR A 18 8.12 -7.49 -8.78
C THR A 18 9.10 -6.65 -7.97
N SER A 19 10.30 -7.18 -7.74
CA SER A 19 11.27 -6.51 -6.88
C SER A 19 11.66 -5.11 -7.37
N ASP A 20 11.75 -4.90 -8.69
CA ASP A 20 12.09 -3.60 -9.26
C ASP A 20 11.02 -2.57 -8.95
N ILE A 21 9.74 -2.95 -9.09
CA ILE A 21 8.62 -2.05 -8.80
C ILE A 21 8.57 -1.76 -7.31
N ARG A 22 8.74 -2.77 -6.49
CA ARG A 22 8.75 -2.63 -5.03
C ARG A 22 9.85 -1.67 -4.59
N GLU A 23 11.05 -1.80 -5.18
CA GLU A 23 12.16 -0.91 -4.89
C GLU A 23 11.87 0.53 -5.31
N LEU A 24 11.34 0.73 -6.52
CA LEU A 24 11.00 2.06 -7.00
C LEU A 24 9.94 2.73 -6.11
N LEU A 25 8.91 2.00 -5.74
CA LEU A 25 7.87 2.53 -4.84
C LEU A 25 8.48 2.92 -3.50
N SER A 26 9.33 2.09 -2.95
CA SER A 26 9.99 2.37 -1.68
C SER A 26 10.84 3.63 -1.76
N ILE A 27 11.57 3.81 -2.86
CA ILE A 27 12.40 4.99 -3.07
C ILE A 27 11.55 6.26 -3.12
N VAL A 28 10.47 6.27 -3.90
CA VAL A 28 9.68 7.50 -4.05
C VAL A 28 8.90 7.83 -2.78
N LEU A 29 8.43 6.83 -2.05
CA LEU A 29 7.78 7.08 -0.76
C LEU A 29 8.77 7.64 0.25
N THR A 30 9.97 7.08 0.30
CA THR A 30 11.02 7.59 1.19
C THR A 30 11.38 9.03 0.85
N LYS A 31 11.50 9.35 -0.43
CA LYS A 31 11.80 10.72 -0.86
C LYS A 31 10.68 11.70 -0.50
N SER A 32 9.46 11.22 -0.39
CA SER A 32 8.33 12.07 0.01
C SER A 32 8.24 12.28 1.52
N GLY A 33 9.13 11.68 2.28
CA GLY A 33 9.17 11.82 3.74
C GLY A 33 8.54 10.69 4.51
N MET A 34 8.10 9.63 3.83
CA MET A 34 7.55 8.46 4.51
C MET A 34 8.66 7.50 4.93
N ASP A 35 8.38 6.72 5.95
CA ASP A 35 9.28 5.68 6.43
C ASP A 35 8.76 4.33 5.93
N VAL A 36 9.46 3.72 4.97
CA VAL A 36 9.09 2.39 4.47
C VAL A 36 9.64 1.36 5.45
N VAL A 37 8.77 0.85 6.29
CA VAL A 37 9.14 -0.03 7.40
C VAL A 37 9.15 -1.50 7.03
N GLY A 38 8.64 -1.85 5.84
CA GLY A 38 8.68 -3.23 5.40
C GLY A 38 8.27 -3.38 3.96
N GLU A 39 8.69 -4.50 3.37
CA GLU A 39 8.38 -4.89 2.00
C GLU A 39 8.09 -6.38 1.97
N ALA A 40 7.26 -6.79 1.02
CA ALA A 40 6.95 -8.20 0.85
C ALA A 40 6.69 -8.51 -0.62
N GLY A 41 6.98 -9.72 -1.04
CA GLY A 41 6.85 -10.17 -2.42
C GLY A 41 5.65 -11.07 -2.68
N ASP A 42 4.87 -11.39 -1.65
CA ASP A 42 3.63 -12.15 -1.81
C ASP A 42 2.65 -11.79 -0.70
N GLY A 43 1.42 -12.26 -0.83
CA GLY A 43 0.36 -11.89 0.10
C GLY A 43 0.59 -12.39 1.51
N GLN A 44 1.11 -13.61 1.68
CA GLN A 44 1.35 -14.16 3.01
C GLN A 44 2.44 -13.37 3.73
N ALA A 45 3.56 -13.13 3.05
CA ALA A 45 4.64 -12.32 3.61
C ALA A 45 4.14 -10.90 3.91
N GLY A 46 3.27 -10.37 3.06
CA GLY A 46 2.65 -9.05 3.26
C GLY A 46 1.82 -9.00 4.54
N VAL A 47 0.97 -9.99 4.75
CA VAL A 47 0.18 -10.09 5.98
C VAL A 47 1.09 -10.15 7.20
N ASP A 48 2.16 -10.94 7.12
CA ASP A 48 3.10 -11.09 8.23
C ASP A 48 3.82 -9.77 8.55
N VAL A 49 4.24 -9.04 7.52
CA VAL A 49 4.91 -7.74 7.71
C VAL A 49 3.94 -6.72 8.31
N VAL A 50 2.71 -6.67 7.81
CA VAL A 50 1.70 -5.75 8.34
C VAL A 50 1.40 -6.06 9.81
N ARG A 51 1.31 -7.34 10.13
CA ARG A 51 1.08 -7.75 11.53
C ARG A 51 2.21 -7.29 12.44
N ALA A 52 3.45 -7.40 11.97
CA ALA A 52 4.63 -7.04 12.76
C ALA A 52 4.79 -5.52 12.87
N GLU A 53 4.61 -4.80 11.78
CA GLU A 53 4.96 -3.38 11.69
C GLU A 53 3.81 -2.42 11.97
N ARG A 54 2.57 -2.84 11.74
CA ARG A 54 1.38 -2.00 11.91
C ARG A 54 1.52 -0.63 11.26
N PRO A 55 1.66 -0.60 9.92
CA PRO A 55 1.90 0.65 9.21
C PRO A 55 0.68 1.57 9.16
N ASP A 56 0.91 2.81 8.73
CA ASP A 56 -0.15 3.79 8.48
C ASP A 56 -0.73 3.65 7.08
N VAL A 57 0.07 3.16 6.14
CA VAL A 57 -0.37 2.95 4.75
C VAL A 57 0.25 1.69 4.18
N VAL A 58 -0.53 0.97 3.39
CA VAL A 58 -0.09 -0.23 2.68
C VAL A 58 -0.35 -0.04 1.19
N LEU A 59 0.69 -0.23 0.38
CA LEU A 59 0.54 -0.35 -1.07
C LEU A 59 0.51 -1.84 -1.38
N LEU A 60 -0.55 -2.30 -2.03
CA LEU A 60 -0.81 -3.72 -2.21
C LEU A 60 -1.08 -4.06 -3.67
N ASP A 61 -0.20 -4.87 -4.25
CA ASP A 61 -0.41 -5.45 -5.57
C ASP A 61 -1.46 -6.57 -5.47
N LEU A 62 -2.35 -6.65 -6.45
CA LEU A 62 -3.37 -7.69 -6.47
C LEU A 62 -2.86 -9.01 -7.01
N ALA A 63 -2.00 -9.00 -8.02
CA ALA A 63 -1.55 -10.22 -8.69
C ALA A 63 -0.21 -10.67 -8.13
N MET A 64 -0.23 -11.63 -7.21
CA MET A 64 0.98 -12.16 -6.57
C MET A 64 0.88 -13.67 -6.38
N PRO A 65 2.01 -14.38 -6.31
CA PRO A 65 2.00 -15.80 -6.01
C PRO A 65 1.68 -16.06 -4.54
N VAL A 66 1.47 -17.31 -4.19
CA VAL A 66 1.18 -17.85 -2.84
C VAL A 66 -0.17 -17.38 -2.34
N MET A 67 -0.29 -16.11 -2.04
CA MET A 67 -1.55 -15.46 -1.65
C MET A 67 -1.62 -14.15 -2.41
N ASP A 68 -2.62 -13.97 -3.25
CA ASP A 68 -2.77 -12.74 -4.03
C ASP A 68 -3.33 -11.60 -3.17
N GLY A 69 -3.33 -10.38 -3.75
CA GLY A 69 -3.80 -9.21 -3.03
C GLY A 69 -5.27 -9.25 -2.66
N VAL A 70 -6.08 -9.93 -3.47
CA VAL A 70 -7.52 -10.05 -3.18
C VAL A 70 -7.73 -10.88 -1.90
N GLN A 71 -6.95 -11.94 -1.73
CA GLN A 71 -6.99 -12.76 -0.52
C GLN A 71 -6.38 -12.04 0.67
N ALA A 72 -5.29 -11.30 0.46
CA ALA A 72 -4.58 -10.61 1.54
C ALA A 72 -5.35 -9.40 2.05
N LEU A 73 -6.08 -8.72 1.18
CA LEU A 73 -6.74 -7.45 1.50
C LEU A 73 -7.63 -7.49 2.75
N PRO A 74 -8.60 -8.42 2.87
CA PRO A 74 -9.44 -8.44 4.06
C PRO A 74 -8.65 -8.77 5.32
N LEU A 75 -7.60 -9.58 5.21
CA LEU A 75 -6.75 -9.92 6.35
C LEU A 75 -5.97 -8.69 6.83
N ILE A 76 -5.41 -7.93 5.89
CA ILE A 76 -4.69 -6.71 6.20
C ILE A 76 -5.63 -5.68 6.80
N ARG A 77 -6.84 -5.52 6.22
CA ARG A 77 -7.83 -4.58 6.75
C ARG A 77 -8.16 -4.88 8.21
N GLU A 78 -8.33 -6.16 8.53
CA GLU A 78 -8.63 -6.57 9.90
C GLU A 78 -7.49 -6.27 10.86
N LEU A 79 -6.25 -6.47 10.42
CA LEU A 79 -5.06 -6.22 11.23
C LEU A 79 -4.84 -4.73 11.52
N VAL A 80 -5.11 -3.88 10.54
CA VAL A 80 -4.84 -2.43 10.65
C VAL A 80 -6.07 -1.64 10.22
N PRO A 81 -7.12 -1.62 11.06
CA PRO A 81 -8.40 -1.01 10.66
C PRO A 81 -8.31 0.49 10.36
N ASP A 82 -7.32 1.18 10.91
CA ASP A 82 -7.17 2.62 10.70
C ASP A 82 -6.16 2.96 9.60
N ALA A 83 -5.43 1.98 9.08
CA ALA A 83 -4.47 2.23 8.02
C ALA A 83 -5.16 2.51 6.68
N ARG A 84 -4.48 3.20 5.79
CA ARG A 84 -4.93 3.38 4.41
C ARG A 84 -4.35 2.25 3.58
N ILE A 85 -5.20 1.59 2.82
CA ILE A 85 -4.79 0.51 1.92
C ILE A 85 -5.05 0.96 0.49
N ILE A 86 -3.97 1.10 -0.27
CA ILE A 86 -4.02 1.52 -1.67
C ILE A 86 -3.64 0.32 -2.53
N VAL A 87 -4.56 -0.11 -3.37
CA VAL A 87 -4.34 -1.26 -4.25
C VAL A 87 -3.73 -0.80 -5.57
N LEU A 88 -2.73 -1.54 -6.05
CA LEU A 88 -2.17 -1.37 -7.39
C LEU A 88 -2.60 -2.55 -8.24
N SER A 89 -3.16 -2.29 -9.40
CA SER A 89 -3.69 -3.33 -10.27
C SER A 89 -3.31 -3.09 -11.73
N ALA A 90 -3.03 -4.17 -12.44
CA ALA A 90 -2.81 -4.10 -13.89
C ALA A 90 -4.14 -3.90 -14.63
N PHE A 91 -5.25 -4.11 -13.96
CA PHE A 91 -6.58 -4.02 -14.57
C PHE A 91 -7.42 -2.96 -13.88
N ALA A 92 -8.26 -2.29 -14.68
CA ALA A 92 -9.20 -1.29 -14.21
C ALA A 92 -10.63 -1.85 -14.25
N GLY A 93 -11.60 -1.06 -13.84
CA GLY A 93 -13.01 -1.38 -14.03
C GLY A 93 -13.58 -2.30 -12.94
N ALA A 94 -14.08 -3.47 -13.34
CA ALA A 94 -14.83 -4.35 -12.44
C ALA A 94 -14.09 -4.74 -11.16
N VAL A 95 -12.75 -4.77 -11.21
CA VAL A 95 -11.93 -5.13 -10.05
C VAL A 95 -11.96 -4.03 -9.00
N SER A 96 -12.10 -2.76 -9.41
CA SER A 96 -12.02 -1.64 -8.48
C SER A 96 -13.13 -1.62 -7.43
N GLU A 97 -14.36 -1.93 -7.82
CA GLU A 97 -15.47 -1.99 -6.87
C GLU A 97 -15.26 -3.11 -5.86
N GLN A 98 -14.82 -4.26 -6.34
CA GLN A 98 -14.59 -5.41 -5.48
C GLN A 98 -13.52 -5.12 -4.43
N VAL A 99 -12.44 -4.44 -4.82
CA VAL A 99 -11.38 -4.14 -3.85
C VAL A 99 -11.81 -3.08 -2.85
N LEU A 100 -12.58 -2.09 -3.27
CA LEU A 100 -13.11 -1.10 -2.34
C LEU A 100 -14.07 -1.75 -1.35
N ASP A 101 -14.93 -2.65 -1.81
CA ASP A 101 -15.86 -3.39 -0.95
C ASP A 101 -15.11 -4.30 0.02
N SER A 102 -13.93 -4.79 -0.37
CA SER A 102 -13.12 -5.67 0.46
C SER A 102 -12.25 -4.93 1.47
N GLY A 103 -12.28 -3.61 1.47
CA GLY A 103 -11.60 -2.82 2.48
C GLY A 103 -10.50 -1.90 2.01
N ALA A 104 -10.26 -1.79 0.70
CA ALA A 104 -9.29 -0.84 0.18
C ALA A 104 -9.82 0.60 0.28
N ASP A 105 -8.95 1.54 0.57
CA ASP A 105 -9.30 2.96 0.59
C ASP A 105 -9.18 3.61 -0.78
N GLY A 106 -8.45 2.97 -1.68
CA GLY A 106 -8.30 3.44 -3.03
C GLY A 106 -7.58 2.43 -3.90
N TYR A 107 -7.49 2.72 -5.19
CA TYR A 107 -6.75 1.89 -6.11
C TYR A 107 -6.16 2.73 -7.23
N LEU A 108 -5.06 2.24 -7.81
CA LEU A 108 -4.42 2.85 -8.95
C LEU A 108 -4.03 1.76 -9.93
N MET A 109 -3.93 2.11 -11.19
CA MET A 109 -3.41 1.19 -12.19
C MET A 109 -1.89 1.13 -12.08
N LYS A 110 -1.33 -0.06 -12.26
CA LYS A 110 0.12 -0.22 -12.44
C LYS A 110 0.53 0.56 -13.68
N GLY A 111 1.69 1.20 -13.63
CA GLY A 111 2.14 2.08 -14.71
C GLY A 111 1.76 3.54 -14.49
N THR A 112 0.96 3.85 -13.48
CA THR A 112 0.73 5.23 -13.08
C THR A 112 2.09 5.86 -12.74
N PRO A 113 2.37 7.11 -13.20
CA PRO A 113 3.64 7.76 -12.87
C PRO A 113 3.88 7.80 -11.35
N LEU A 114 5.13 7.59 -10.97
CA LEU A 114 5.48 7.47 -9.54
C LEU A 114 5.10 8.71 -8.73
N ASP A 115 5.29 9.90 -9.27
CA ASP A 115 4.92 11.13 -8.58
C ASP A 115 3.40 11.23 -8.37
N THR A 116 2.63 10.71 -9.33
CA THR A 116 1.17 10.66 -9.22
C THR A 116 0.76 9.68 -8.13
N ILE A 117 1.45 8.53 -8.04
CA ILE A 117 1.19 7.55 -6.98
C ILE A 117 1.42 8.20 -5.61
N VAL A 118 2.54 8.89 -5.45
CA VAL A 118 2.86 9.58 -4.18
C VAL A 118 1.76 10.58 -3.81
N LYS A 119 1.35 11.41 -4.76
CA LYS A 119 0.30 12.40 -4.51
C LYS A 119 -1.02 11.76 -4.13
N TYR A 120 -1.36 10.65 -4.77
CA TYR A 120 -2.58 9.91 -4.45
C TYR A 120 -2.54 9.36 -3.03
N VAL A 121 -1.41 8.77 -2.66
CA VAL A 121 -1.22 8.23 -1.30
C VAL A 121 -1.34 9.36 -0.28
N GLU A 122 -0.67 10.47 -0.52
CA GLU A 122 -0.73 11.63 0.38
C GLU A 122 -2.15 12.16 0.53
N ALA A 123 -2.91 12.21 -0.56
CA ALA A 123 -4.30 12.64 -0.51
C ALA A 123 -5.17 11.70 0.33
N LYS A 124 -4.90 10.40 0.29
CA LYS A 124 -5.64 9.43 1.08
C LYS A 124 -5.30 9.48 2.57
N LEU A 125 -4.11 9.99 2.89
CA LEU A 125 -3.66 10.15 4.28
C LEU A 125 -4.15 11.46 4.92
N ALA A 126 -4.56 12.40 4.10
CA ALA A 126 -4.99 13.71 4.57
C ALA A 126 -6.33 13.67 5.30
#